data_b08804daf0bc0eb00aa7b96a2e1c9c7d
#
_entry.id   b08804daf0bc0eb00aa7b96a2e1c9c7d
#
_cell.length_a   1.000
_cell.length_b   1.000
_cell.length_c   1.000
_cell.angle_alpha   90.00
_cell.angle_beta   90.00
_cell.angle_gamma   90.00
#
_symmetry.space_group_name_H-M   'P 1'
#
loop_
_entity.id
_entity.type
_entity.pdbx_description
1 polymer ?
#
loop_
_entity_poly.entity_id
_entity_poly.type
_entity_poly.pdbx_seq_one_letter_code
_entity_poly.pdbx_strand_id
1 'polypeptide(L)'
;MHDYRERLRVPLAWWLLAVPSVLILGATLYAGLAEPWPIIIMVGLLAGCAAFLIALGLAAIEVRDGALRAGNAALPLTHVSQVVTLDEKQTTRLRGPRADPAAHLYSRPYLKESVYLAVAPSGPATPYWLIGTRHPAELAAVIERCRVQAGHEPVA
;
A
#
# COMPACT_ATOMS: atom_id res chain seq x y z
N MET A 1 -12.97 -17.35 5.91
CA MET A 1 -11.61 -17.81 6.14
C MET A 1 -10.67 -16.81 5.49
N HIS A 2 -9.62 -16.34 6.14
CA HIS A 2 -8.68 -15.41 5.50
C HIS A 2 -7.67 -16.22 4.71
N ASP A 3 -7.65 -16.08 3.40
CA ASP A 3 -6.70 -16.79 2.54
C ASP A 3 -5.32 -16.12 2.55
N TYR A 4 -5.29 -14.79 2.72
CA TYR A 4 -4.06 -14.01 2.82
C TYR A 4 -4.31 -12.68 3.52
N ARG A 5 -3.37 -12.26 4.40
CA ARG A 5 -3.38 -10.94 5.02
C ARG A 5 -1.99 -10.40 5.23
N GLU A 6 -1.65 -9.32 4.55
CA GLU A 6 -0.39 -8.60 4.73
C GLU A 6 -0.64 -7.22 5.33
N ARG A 7 0.08 -6.88 6.42
CA ARG A 7 0.13 -5.53 6.99
C ARG A 7 1.39 -4.82 6.49
N LEU A 8 1.20 -3.72 5.82
CA LEU A 8 2.27 -2.90 5.26
C LEU A 8 2.86 -1.98 6.34
N ARG A 9 3.67 -2.53 7.26
CA ARG A 9 4.31 -1.74 8.31
C ARG A 9 5.40 -0.85 7.73
N VAL A 10 5.53 0.37 8.25
CA VAL A 10 6.61 1.29 7.87
C VAL A 10 7.96 0.73 8.33
N PRO A 11 8.99 0.66 7.47
CA PRO A 11 10.32 0.20 7.85
C PRO A 11 10.94 1.06 8.96
N LEU A 12 11.73 0.45 9.85
CA LEU A 12 12.40 1.15 10.94
C LEU A 12 13.29 2.31 10.44
N ALA A 13 13.88 2.16 9.25
CA ALA A 13 14.68 3.20 8.63
C ALA A 13 13.95 4.54 8.46
N TRP A 14 12.64 4.53 8.23
CA TRP A 14 11.83 5.75 8.13
C TRP A 14 11.69 6.45 9.49
N TRP A 15 11.58 5.69 10.58
CA TRP A 15 11.57 6.23 11.94
C TRP A 15 12.94 6.82 12.31
N LEU A 16 14.03 6.13 11.96
CA LEU A 16 15.39 6.59 12.19
C LEU A 16 15.74 7.85 11.39
N LEU A 17 15.10 8.11 10.28
CA LEU A 17 15.24 9.34 9.51
C LEU A 17 14.33 10.45 10.03
N ALA A 18 13.04 10.13 10.27
CA ALA A 18 12.02 11.12 10.60
C ALA A 18 12.23 11.73 12.00
N VAL A 19 12.50 10.91 13.01
CA VAL A 19 12.66 11.41 14.39
C VAL A 19 13.82 12.39 14.55
N PRO A 20 15.05 12.08 14.10
CA PRO A 20 16.14 13.07 14.15
C PRO A 20 15.86 14.34 13.35
N SER A 21 15.21 14.21 12.17
CA SER A 21 14.86 15.38 11.35
C SER A 21 13.91 16.32 12.09
N VAL A 22 12.89 15.77 12.78
CA VAL A 22 11.98 16.56 13.60
C VAL A 22 12.68 17.18 14.79
N LEU A 23 13.61 16.47 15.45
CA LEU A 23 14.38 17.00 16.58
C LEU A 23 15.30 18.16 16.15
N ILE A 24 15.96 18.04 15.00
CA ILE A 24 16.80 19.13 14.45
C ILE A 24 15.93 20.35 14.13
N LEU A 25 14.79 20.15 13.46
CA LEU A 25 13.85 21.22 13.16
C LEU A 25 13.34 21.90 14.45
N GLY A 26 13.00 21.13 15.46
CA GLY A 26 12.55 21.64 16.74
C GLY A 26 13.63 22.42 17.49
N ALA A 27 14.90 21.96 17.44
CA ALA A 27 16.03 22.65 18.03
C ALA A 27 16.29 24.03 17.38
N THR A 28 16.10 24.15 16.06
CA THR A 28 16.21 25.45 15.38
C THR A 28 15.12 26.44 15.79
N LEU A 29 13.91 25.94 16.01
CA LEU A 29 12.79 26.76 16.50
C LEU A 29 12.98 27.20 17.95
N TYR A 30 13.61 26.37 18.78
CA TYR A 30 13.92 26.70 20.18
C TYR A 30 14.78 27.96 20.33
N ALA A 31 15.71 28.18 19.41
CA ALA A 31 16.61 29.35 19.44
C ALA A 31 15.89 30.67 19.12
N GLY A 32 14.71 30.66 18.53
CA GLY A 32 14.00 31.85 18.06
C GLY A 32 12.69 32.19 18.78
N LEU A 33 12.20 31.32 19.66
CA LEU A 33 10.90 31.49 20.30
C LEU A 33 11.02 31.49 21.83
N ALA A 34 10.17 32.30 22.49
CA ALA A 34 10.08 32.30 23.95
C ALA A 34 9.28 31.07 24.45
N GLU A 35 9.66 30.56 25.63
CA GLU A 35 8.89 29.50 26.28
C GLU A 35 7.45 29.92 26.58
N PRO A 36 6.47 29.03 26.49
CA PRO A 36 6.54 27.57 26.29
C PRO A 36 6.40 27.09 24.82
N TRP A 37 6.38 28.01 23.86
CA TRP A 37 6.05 27.70 22.46
C TRP A 37 6.95 26.66 21.80
N PRO A 38 8.29 26.70 21.96
CA PRO A 38 9.16 25.70 21.34
C PRO A 38 8.83 24.27 21.75
N ILE A 39 8.49 24.07 23.03
CA ILE A 39 8.16 22.75 23.59
C ILE A 39 6.84 22.24 23.00
N ILE A 40 5.82 23.10 22.94
CA ILE A 40 4.51 22.76 22.39
C ILE A 40 4.64 22.37 20.92
N ILE A 41 5.39 23.14 20.14
CA ILE A 41 5.61 22.87 18.71
C ILE A 41 6.40 21.57 18.54
N MET A 42 7.44 21.34 19.32
CA MET A 42 8.25 20.12 19.28
C MET A 42 7.38 18.87 19.53
N VAL A 43 6.59 18.89 20.60
CA VAL A 43 5.68 17.78 20.95
C VAL A 43 4.65 17.58 19.84
N GLY A 44 4.09 18.65 19.31
CA GLY A 44 3.14 18.60 18.19
C GLY A 44 3.74 17.99 16.92
N LEU A 45 4.95 18.36 16.56
CA LEU A 45 5.67 17.82 15.41
C LEU A 45 6.00 16.32 15.58
N LEU A 46 6.47 15.92 16.77
CA LEU A 46 6.74 14.51 17.06
C LEU A 46 5.46 13.67 17.03
N ALA A 47 4.40 14.16 17.65
CA ALA A 47 3.11 13.48 17.65
C ALA A 47 2.53 13.37 16.23
N GLY A 48 2.59 14.44 15.44
CA GLY A 48 2.14 14.47 14.05
C GLY A 48 2.97 13.53 13.16
N CYS A 49 4.28 13.53 13.31
CA CYS A 49 5.18 12.61 12.61
C CYS A 49 4.87 11.15 12.95
N ALA A 50 4.70 10.83 14.24
CA ALA A 50 4.36 9.48 14.68
C ALA A 50 2.99 9.06 14.14
N ALA A 51 1.97 9.91 14.25
CA ALA A 51 0.64 9.64 13.72
C ALA A 51 0.66 9.39 12.21
N PHE A 52 1.41 10.19 11.45
CA PHE A 52 1.58 10.03 10.00
C PHE A 52 2.25 8.69 9.65
N LEU A 53 3.35 8.32 10.32
CA LEU A 53 4.03 7.04 10.07
C LEU A 53 3.16 5.84 10.44
N ILE A 54 2.42 5.94 11.55
CA ILE A 54 1.46 4.90 11.94
C ILE A 54 0.35 4.78 10.89
N ALA A 55 -0.23 5.89 10.43
CA ALA A 55 -1.27 5.89 9.41
C ALA A 55 -0.79 5.27 8.09
N LEU A 56 0.47 5.53 7.69
CA LEU A 56 1.07 4.84 6.55
C LEU A 56 1.19 3.33 6.75
N GLY A 57 1.42 2.89 7.97
CA GLY A 57 1.56 1.47 8.34
C GLY A 57 0.24 0.72 8.56
N LEU A 58 -0.91 1.42 8.65
CA LEU A 58 -2.22 0.79 8.81
C LEU A 58 -2.76 0.18 7.51
N ALA A 59 -2.09 0.41 6.39
CA ALA A 59 -2.47 -0.18 5.12
C ALA A 59 -2.39 -1.72 5.20
N ALA A 60 -3.46 -2.38 4.82
CA ALA A 60 -3.54 -3.83 4.75
C ALA A 60 -4.00 -4.28 3.36
N ILE A 61 -3.46 -5.42 2.93
CA ILE A 61 -3.92 -6.15 1.76
C ILE A 61 -4.50 -7.46 2.29
N GLU A 62 -5.72 -7.76 1.91
CA GLU A 62 -6.42 -8.97 2.33
C GLU A 62 -7.05 -9.65 1.12
N VAL A 63 -6.86 -10.97 1.04
CA VAL A 63 -7.62 -11.82 0.13
C VAL A 63 -8.59 -12.60 0.99
N ARG A 64 -9.88 -12.39 0.77
CA ARG A 64 -10.95 -13.03 1.53
C ARG A 64 -12.19 -13.21 0.69
N ASP A 65 -12.84 -14.36 0.83
CA ASP A 65 -14.16 -14.66 0.22
C ASP A 65 -14.16 -14.40 -1.31
N GLY A 66 -13.09 -14.79 -2.01
CA GLY A 66 -12.96 -14.61 -3.46
C GLY A 66 -12.76 -13.14 -3.91
N ALA A 67 -12.43 -12.22 -3.00
CA ALA A 67 -12.16 -10.83 -3.31
C ALA A 67 -10.81 -10.36 -2.74
N LEU A 68 -10.09 -9.56 -3.51
CA LEU A 68 -8.90 -8.83 -3.08
C LEU A 68 -9.33 -7.47 -2.52
N ARG A 69 -9.00 -7.21 -1.27
CA ARG A 69 -9.24 -5.92 -0.61
C ARG A 69 -7.92 -5.18 -0.42
N ALA A 70 -7.89 -3.95 -0.92
CA ALA A 70 -6.74 -3.05 -0.78
C ALA A 70 -7.24 -1.67 -0.30
N GLY A 71 -7.08 -1.41 0.98
CA GLY A 71 -7.68 -0.25 1.63
C GLY A 71 -9.21 -0.31 1.62
N ASN A 72 -9.85 0.72 1.03
CA ASN A 72 -11.30 0.82 0.94
C ASN A 72 -11.89 0.19 -0.33
N ALA A 73 -11.03 -0.29 -1.24
CA ALA A 73 -11.47 -0.89 -2.49
C ALA A 73 -11.44 -2.41 -2.42
N ALA A 74 -12.39 -3.06 -3.09
CA ALA A 74 -12.47 -4.50 -3.22
C ALA A 74 -12.60 -4.88 -4.70
N LEU A 75 -11.81 -5.86 -5.12
CA LEU A 75 -11.84 -6.43 -6.47
C LEU A 75 -12.23 -7.91 -6.38
N PRO A 76 -13.38 -8.31 -6.91
CA PRO A 76 -13.71 -9.73 -7.03
C PRO A 76 -12.72 -10.43 -7.95
N LEU A 77 -12.14 -11.54 -7.51
CA LEU A 77 -11.11 -12.26 -8.26
C LEU A 77 -11.64 -12.91 -9.55
N THR A 78 -12.95 -13.04 -9.67
CA THR A 78 -13.62 -13.46 -10.90
C THR A 78 -13.41 -12.50 -12.08
N HIS A 79 -13.15 -11.22 -11.79
CA HIS A 79 -12.85 -10.21 -12.81
C HIS A 79 -11.36 -10.05 -13.11
N VAL A 80 -10.47 -10.79 -12.44
CA VAL A 80 -9.04 -10.77 -12.72
C VAL A 80 -8.72 -11.67 -13.89
N SER A 81 -8.26 -11.10 -15.01
CA SER A 81 -7.88 -11.85 -16.21
C SER A 81 -6.43 -12.33 -16.17
N GLN A 82 -5.54 -11.54 -15.59
CA GLN A 82 -4.10 -11.85 -15.53
C GLN A 82 -3.48 -11.36 -14.24
N VAL A 83 -2.53 -12.15 -13.70
CA VAL A 83 -1.73 -11.81 -12.52
C VAL A 83 -0.27 -11.83 -12.90
N VAL A 84 0.47 -10.75 -12.66
CA VAL A 84 1.89 -10.64 -12.96
C VAL A 84 2.63 -10.01 -11.79
N THR A 85 3.69 -10.65 -11.34
CA THR A 85 4.61 -10.04 -10.36
C THR A 85 5.56 -9.07 -11.05
N LEU A 86 5.73 -7.89 -10.47
CA LEU A 86 6.58 -6.84 -11.01
C LEU A 86 7.76 -6.56 -10.09
N ASP A 87 8.93 -6.40 -10.70
CA ASP A 87 10.14 -5.95 -10.02
C ASP A 87 10.11 -4.43 -9.71
N GLU A 88 11.13 -3.94 -9.00
CA GLU A 88 11.28 -2.53 -8.62
C GLU A 88 11.26 -1.59 -9.85
N LYS A 89 11.92 -1.97 -10.95
CA LYS A 89 12.01 -1.14 -12.16
C LYS A 89 10.68 -1.07 -12.89
N GLN A 90 10.00 -2.19 -13.01
CA GLN A 90 8.68 -2.30 -13.63
C GLN A 90 7.62 -1.57 -12.81
N THR A 91 7.64 -1.77 -11.48
CA THR A 91 6.76 -1.07 -10.53
C THR A 91 6.90 0.44 -10.63
N THR A 92 8.15 0.95 -10.65
CA THR A 92 8.43 2.38 -10.76
C THR A 92 7.93 2.97 -12.09
N ARG A 93 8.07 2.24 -13.19
CA ARG A 93 7.57 2.69 -14.51
C ARG A 93 6.05 2.79 -14.55
N LEU A 94 5.34 1.81 -13.98
CA LEU A 94 3.87 1.79 -13.95
C LEU A 94 3.28 2.73 -12.89
N ARG A 95 4.05 3.13 -11.89
CA ARG A 95 3.67 4.16 -10.92
C ARG A 95 3.86 5.59 -11.43
N GLY A 96 4.80 5.78 -12.35
CA GLY A 96 5.24 7.08 -12.86
C GLY A 96 4.63 7.43 -14.23
N PRO A 97 5.48 7.77 -15.21
CA PRO A 97 5.04 8.35 -16.50
C PRO A 97 4.14 7.46 -17.35
N ARG A 98 4.08 6.16 -17.05
CA ARG A 98 3.25 5.18 -17.76
C ARG A 98 2.04 4.73 -16.95
N ALA A 99 1.73 5.39 -15.84
CA ALA A 99 0.54 5.12 -15.07
C ALA A 99 -0.70 5.53 -15.86
N ASP A 100 -1.67 4.63 -15.96
CA ASP A 100 -2.99 4.98 -16.49
C ASP A 100 -3.77 5.69 -15.38
N PRO A 101 -4.30 6.90 -15.62
CA PRO A 101 -5.11 7.61 -14.63
C PRO A 101 -6.36 6.85 -14.16
N ALA A 102 -6.87 5.92 -14.97
CA ALA A 102 -8.02 5.09 -14.62
C ALA A 102 -7.65 3.83 -13.82
N ALA A 103 -6.34 3.52 -13.68
CA ALA A 103 -5.87 2.37 -12.94
C ALA A 103 -5.98 2.55 -11.42
N HIS A 104 -6.26 1.46 -10.70
CA HIS A 104 -6.24 1.49 -9.24
C HIS A 104 -4.83 1.22 -8.70
N LEU A 105 -4.16 2.27 -8.22
CA LEU A 105 -2.82 2.20 -7.67
C LEU A 105 -2.87 2.13 -6.14
N TYR A 106 -2.67 0.95 -5.56
CA TYR A 106 -2.56 0.76 -4.12
C TYR A 106 -1.13 0.37 -3.75
N SER A 107 -0.30 1.36 -3.52
CA SER A 107 1.09 1.16 -3.19
C SER A 107 1.60 2.23 -2.22
N ARG A 108 2.65 1.89 -1.46
CA ARG A 108 3.31 2.78 -0.52
C ARG A 108 4.72 3.13 -1.01
N PRO A 109 5.27 4.32 -0.67
CA PRO A 109 6.59 4.75 -1.15
C PRO A 109 7.74 3.80 -0.81
N TYR A 110 7.61 3.08 0.30
CA TYR A 110 8.62 2.13 0.79
C TYR A 110 8.50 0.72 0.19
N LEU A 111 7.48 0.46 -0.64
CA LEU A 111 7.31 -0.82 -1.34
C LEU A 111 7.92 -0.72 -2.74
N LYS A 112 8.87 -1.61 -2.99
CA LYS A 112 9.64 -1.62 -4.24
C LYS A 112 9.02 -2.51 -5.29
N GLU A 113 8.36 -3.58 -4.87
CA GLU A 113 7.75 -4.60 -5.71
C GLU A 113 6.23 -4.51 -5.67
N SER A 114 5.58 -5.06 -6.68
CA SER A 114 4.12 -5.05 -6.78
C SER A 114 3.59 -6.23 -7.57
N VAL A 115 2.29 -6.46 -7.43
CA VAL A 115 1.53 -7.38 -8.27
C VAL A 115 0.61 -6.56 -9.17
N TYR A 116 0.70 -6.82 -10.47
CA TYR A 116 -0.16 -6.27 -11.49
C TYR A 116 -1.33 -7.23 -11.74
N LEU A 117 -2.54 -6.71 -11.71
CA LEU A 117 -3.77 -7.45 -11.93
C LEU A 117 -4.52 -6.80 -13.09
N ALA A 118 -4.57 -7.46 -14.24
CA ALA A 118 -5.42 -7.01 -15.33
C ALA A 118 -6.88 -7.32 -15.01
N VAL A 119 -7.77 -6.34 -15.20
CA VAL A 119 -9.21 -6.50 -15.00
C VAL A 119 -9.87 -6.83 -16.33
N ALA A 120 -10.76 -7.83 -16.33
CA ALA A 120 -11.52 -8.21 -17.51
C ALA A 120 -12.51 -7.10 -17.92
N PRO A 121 -12.85 -6.95 -19.21
CA PRO A 121 -13.79 -5.95 -19.70
C PRO A 121 -15.19 -6.00 -19.06
N SER A 122 -15.57 -7.17 -18.53
CA SER A 122 -16.82 -7.38 -17.78
C SER A 122 -16.77 -6.94 -16.32
N GLY A 123 -15.57 -6.49 -15.85
CA GLY A 123 -15.34 -6.06 -14.48
C GLY A 123 -15.56 -4.56 -14.27
N PRO A 124 -15.07 -4.03 -13.13
CA PRO A 124 -15.08 -2.61 -12.84
C PRO A 124 -14.38 -1.80 -13.93
N ALA A 125 -14.72 -0.51 -14.05
CA ALA A 125 -14.21 0.40 -15.08
C ALA A 125 -12.68 0.69 -14.99
N THR A 126 -11.97 0.06 -14.06
CA THR A 126 -10.52 0.17 -13.90
C THR A 126 -9.80 -0.85 -14.78
N PRO A 127 -8.87 -0.42 -15.67
CA PRO A 127 -8.19 -1.34 -16.60
C PRO A 127 -7.26 -2.33 -15.89
N TYR A 128 -6.62 -1.91 -14.81
CA TYR A 128 -5.76 -2.77 -13.99
C TYR A 128 -5.62 -2.26 -12.56
N TRP A 129 -5.22 -3.16 -11.66
CA TRP A 129 -4.81 -2.85 -10.29
C TRP A 129 -3.32 -3.08 -10.13
N LEU A 130 -2.63 -2.14 -9.47
CA LEU A 130 -1.23 -2.27 -9.09
C LEU A 130 -1.13 -2.28 -7.57
N ILE A 131 -0.85 -3.43 -7.00
CA ILE A 131 -0.81 -3.65 -5.57
C ILE A 131 0.63 -3.79 -5.10
N GLY A 132 1.12 -2.81 -4.34
CA GLY A 132 2.45 -2.89 -3.73
C GLY A 132 2.48 -3.87 -2.57
N THR A 133 3.42 -4.79 -2.57
CA THR A 133 3.58 -5.83 -1.55
C THR A 133 5.05 -6.12 -1.30
N ARG A 134 5.37 -6.76 -0.18
CA ARG A 134 6.72 -7.28 0.12
C ARG A 134 6.91 -8.72 -0.34
N HIS A 135 5.81 -9.41 -0.60
CA HIS A 135 5.78 -10.82 -0.97
C HIS A 135 4.99 -11.03 -2.26
N PRO A 136 5.46 -10.48 -3.41
CA PRO A 136 4.71 -10.50 -4.67
C PRO A 136 4.40 -11.91 -5.16
N ALA A 137 5.35 -12.84 -5.01
CA ALA A 137 5.16 -14.23 -5.43
C ALA A 137 4.09 -14.94 -4.58
N GLU A 138 4.08 -14.71 -3.27
CA GLU A 138 3.11 -15.30 -2.35
C GLU A 138 1.71 -14.76 -2.61
N LEU A 139 1.57 -13.43 -2.72
CA LEU A 139 0.30 -12.79 -3.03
C LEU A 139 -0.25 -13.26 -4.39
N ALA A 140 0.59 -13.30 -5.41
CA ALA A 140 0.19 -13.79 -6.75
C ALA A 140 -0.28 -15.24 -6.71
N ALA A 141 0.43 -16.12 -6.00
CA ALA A 141 0.06 -17.53 -5.86
C ALA A 141 -1.28 -17.72 -5.13
N VAL A 142 -1.57 -16.89 -4.11
CA VAL A 142 -2.86 -16.93 -3.41
C VAL A 142 -3.98 -16.46 -4.32
N ILE A 143 -3.79 -15.33 -5.03
CA ILE A 143 -4.77 -14.79 -5.97
C ILE A 143 -5.10 -15.81 -7.05
N GLU A 144 -4.08 -16.47 -7.64
CA GLU A 144 -4.29 -17.49 -8.68
C GLU A 144 -5.07 -18.69 -8.14
N ARG A 145 -4.77 -19.18 -6.96
CA ARG A 145 -5.53 -20.28 -6.32
C ARG A 145 -6.99 -19.91 -6.10
N CYS A 146 -7.22 -18.73 -5.51
CA CYS A 146 -8.59 -18.26 -5.24
C CYS A 146 -9.37 -17.99 -6.54
N ARG A 147 -8.71 -17.50 -7.60
CA ARG A 147 -9.30 -17.29 -8.92
C ARG A 147 -9.77 -18.61 -9.54
N VAL A 148 -8.94 -19.65 -9.48
CA VAL A 148 -9.29 -20.98 -9.99
C VAL A 148 -10.47 -21.58 -9.20
N GLN A 149 -10.49 -21.41 -7.88
CA GLN A 149 -11.60 -21.87 -7.04
C GLN A 149 -12.90 -21.12 -7.33
N ALA A 150 -12.83 -19.78 -7.47
CA ALA A 150 -14.01 -18.96 -7.80
C ALA A 150 -14.55 -19.23 -9.21
N GLY A 151 -13.70 -19.65 -10.16
CA GLY A 151 -14.11 -20.07 -11.51
C GLY A 151 -14.69 -21.49 -11.59
N HIS A 152 -14.58 -22.28 -10.51
CA HIS A 152 -15.08 -23.66 -10.42
C HIS A 152 -16.37 -23.78 -9.60
N GLU A 153 -16.89 -22.68 -9.05
CA GLU A 153 -18.14 -22.71 -8.31
C GLU A 153 -19.29 -22.82 -9.31
N PRO A 154 -20.03 -23.94 -9.34
CA PRO A 154 -21.16 -24.09 -10.26
C PRO A 154 -22.20 -23.04 -9.90
N VAL A 155 -22.63 -22.28 -10.90
CA VAL A 155 -23.80 -21.41 -10.80
C VAL A 155 -24.98 -22.32 -10.47
N ALA A 156 -25.46 -22.27 -9.24
CA ALA A 156 -26.65 -22.94 -8.78
C ALA A 156 -27.89 -22.15 -9.21
#